data_8d3edf3bbf8216d2fb6bd0808f4ab730
#
_entry.id   8d3edf3bbf8216d2fb6bd0808f4ab730
#
_cell.length_a   1.000
_cell.length_b   1.000
_cell.length_c   1.000
_cell.angle_alpha   90.00
_cell.angle_beta   90.00
_cell.angle_gamma   90.00
#
_symmetry.space_group_name_H-M   'P 1'
#
loop_
_entity.id
_entity.type
_entity.pdbx_description
1 polymer ?
#
loop_
_entity_poly.entity_id
_entity_poly.type
_entity_poly.pdbx_seq_one_letter_code
_entity_poly.pdbx_strand_id
1 'polypeptide(L)'
;ACGGTSSLMALLLAARVVGRGAADRIMVVIADEFPSIAVQAVAKLPGYRHRVDGSGAVLSEGAVCVLVEAVEVAEARGTAPMALLRGFGSRGESVGVGHTASDGRAWAKAMAAALGPAGLTASDVSTVVAASSGHPRVDRAEQAARRIVGLSATATTFPKAIVGETHGSAAGIGLFGALCGSRSAAHQ
;
A
#
# COMPACT_ATOMS: atom_id res chain seq x y z
N ALA A 1 -1.61 11.54 11.88
CA ALA A 1 -2.06 10.99 10.58
C ALA A 1 -0.85 10.58 9.76
N CYS A 2 -0.87 9.42 9.13
CA CYS A 2 0.25 8.87 8.35
C CYS A 2 0.08 9.09 6.83
N GLY A 3 -0.89 9.91 6.41
CA GLY A 3 -1.17 10.16 4.99
C GLY A 3 -1.38 8.86 4.20
N GLY A 4 -0.83 8.76 3.01
CA GLY A 4 -0.97 7.59 2.13
C GLY A 4 -0.49 6.24 2.68
N THR A 5 0.17 6.21 3.85
CA THR A 5 0.60 4.97 4.52
C THR A 5 -0.33 4.54 5.65
N SER A 6 -1.43 5.28 5.91
CA SER A 6 -2.32 5.05 7.06
C SER A 6 -2.86 3.63 7.11
N SER A 7 -3.33 3.09 5.99
CA SER A 7 -3.86 1.72 5.91
C SER A 7 -2.83 0.66 6.27
N LEU A 8 -1.59 0.79 5.78
CA LEU A 8 -0.52 -0.16 6.11
C LEU A 8 -0.14 -0.07 7.59
N MET A 9 -0.13 1.13 8.17
CA MET A 9 0.13 1.30 9.61
C MET A 9 -0.98 0.69 10.47
N ALA A 10 -2.24 0.84 10.08
CA ALA A 10 -3.37 0.22 10.77
C ALA A 10 -3.29 -1.32 10.74
N LEU A 11 -2.95 -1.90 9.59
CA LEU A 11 -2.73 -3.35 9.45
C LEU A 11 -1.55 -3.83 10.33
N LEU A 12 -0.44 -3.09 10.36
CA LEU A 12 0.68 -3.41 11.24
C LEU A 12 0.29 -3.38 12.71
N LEU A 13 -0.45 -2.35 13.15
CA LEU A 13 -0.90 -2.25 14.54
C LEU A 13 -1.83 -3.40 14.91
N ALA A 14 -2.80 -3.74 14.05
CA ALA A 14 -3.68 -4.87 14.24
C ALA A 14 -2.89 -6.19 14.35
N ALA A 15 -1.95 -6.43 13.43
CA ALA A 15 -1.10 -7.61 13.46
C ALA A 15 -0.25 -7.72 14.73
N ARG A 16 0.26 -6.60 15.25
CA ARG A 16 1.01 -6.56 16.51
C ARG A 16 0.14 -6.87 17.74
N VAL A 17 -1.10 -6.38 17.77
CA VAL A 17 -2.03 -6.65 18.87
C VAL A 17 -2.43 -8.12 18.87
N VAL A 18 -2.77 -8.67 17.71
CA VAL A 18 -3.10 -10.08 17.54
C VAL A 18 -1.88 -10.97 17.86
N GLY A 19 -0.71 -10.65 17.31
CA GLY A 19 0.51 -11.42 17.52
C GLY A 19 1.03 -11.43 18.97
N ARG A 20 0.56 -10.51 19.83
CA ARG A 20 0.82 -10.52 21.28
C ARG A 20 -0.27 -11.22 22.10
N GLY A 21 -1.28 -11.79 21.45
CA GLY A 21 -2.42 -12.42 22.11
C GLY A 21 -3.35 -11.45 22.85
N ALA A 22 -3.24 -10.13 22.58
CA ALA A 22 -4.12 -9.14 23.22
C ALA A 22 -5.52 -9.08 22.58
N ALA A 23 -5.68 -9.63 21.38
CA ALA A 23 -6.94 -9.89 20.72
C ALA A 23 -6.79 -11.06 19.76
N ASP A 24 -7.80 -11.91 19.63
CA ASP A 24 -7.79 -13.02 18.66
C ASP A 24 -7.93 -12.51 17.22
N ARG A 25 -8.69 -11.44 17.05
CA ARG A 25 -8.98 -10.84 15.74
C ARG A 25 -9.29 -9.36 15.85
N ILE A 26 -8.95 -8.60 14.82
CA ILE A 26 -9.19 -7.16 14.73
C ILE A 26 -9.74 -6.84 13.34
N MET A 27 -10.85 -6.14 13.28
CA MET A 27 -11.37 -5.58 12.04
C MET A 27 -10.74 -4.21 11.81
N VAL A 28 -10.01 -4.07 10.71
CA VAL A 28 -9.40 -2.81 10.28
C VAL A 28 -10.30 -2.19 9.22
N VAL A 29 -10.97 -1.10 9.58
CA VAL A 29 -11.78 -0.31 8.64
C VAL A 29 -10.92 0.85 8.12
N ILE A 30 -10.82 0.93 6.82
CA ILE A 30 -9.97 1.89 6.10
C ILE A 30 -10.89 2.64 5.15
N ALA A 31 -11.05 3.94 5.35
CA ALA A 31 -11.90 4.77 4.50
C ALA A 31 -11.32 6.18 4.37
N ASP A 32 -11.42 6.74 3.19
CA ASP A 32 -11.15 8.15 2.92
C ASP A 32 -12.23 8.73 2.03
N GLU A 33 -12.64 9.92 2.38
CA GLU A 33 -13.45 10.81 1.54
C GLU A 33 -12.68 12.11 1.28
N PHE A 34 -12.99 12.77 0.19
CA PHE A 34 -12.41 14.06 -0.18
C PHE A 34 -13.48 15.15 -0.15
N PRO A 35 -13.75 15.77 1.01
CA PRO A 35 -14.62 16.92 1.06
C PRO A 35 -14.06 18.05 0.20
N SER A 36 -14.94 18.94 -0.31
CA SER A 36 -14.58 19.98 -1.27
C SER A 36 -13.39 20.84 -0.85
N ILE A 37 -13.24 21.10 0.45
CA ILE A 37 -12.10 21.84 0.99
C ILE A 37 -10.77 21.08 0.84
N ALA A 38 -10.77 19.75 1.02
CA ALA A 38 -9.59 18.91 0.84
C ALA A 38 -9.20 18.84 -0.65
N VAL A 39 -10.19 18.68 -1.54
CA VAL A 39 -9.98 18.73 -3.00
C VAL A 39 -9.34 20.05 -3.41
N GLN A 40 -9.85 21.20 -2.93
CA GLN A 40 -9.29 22.51 -3.22
C GLN A 40 -7.86 22.68 -2.68
N ALA A 41 -7.56 22.12 -1.50
CA ALA A 41 -6.23 22.19 -0.92
C ALA A 41 -5.22 21.34 -1.73
N VAL A 42 -5.60 20.10 -2.08
CA VAL A 42 -4.74 19.16 -2.82
C VAL A 42 -4.55 19.64 -4.27
N ALA A 43 -5.56 20.22 -4.90
CA ALA A 43 -5.47 20.78 -6.27
C ALA A 43 -4.39 21.88 -6.40
N LYS A 44 -3.97 22.50 -5.29
CA LYS A 44 -2.86 23.48 -5.25
C LYS A 44 -1.49 22.84 -5.15
N LEU A 45 -1.41 21.55 -4.84
CA LEU A 45 -0.14 20.83 -4.72
C LEU A 45 0.35 20.40 -6.11
N PRO A 46 1.66 20.49 -6.38
CA PRO A 46 2.23 20.03 -7.65
C PRO A 46 2.01 18.52 -7.85
N GLY A 47 1.54 18.14 -9.05
CA GLY A 47 1.32 16.74 -9.42
C GLY A 47 -0.09 16.21 -9.18
N TYR A 48 -0.94 16.98 -8.49
CA TYR A 48 -2.37 16.73 -8.41
C TYR A 48 -3.09 17.70 -9.36
N ARG A 49 -3.64 17.17 -10.42
CA ARG A 49 -4.41 17.97 -11.39
C ARG A 49 -5.65 17.21 -11.81
N HIS A 50 -6.71 17.96 -12.16
CA HIS A 50 -7.80 17.38 -12.90
C HIS A 50 -7.28 16.84 -14.23
N ARG A 51 -7.62 15.61 -14.53
CA ARG A 51 -7.14 14.85 -15.69
C ARG A 51 -7.82 15.34 -16.98
N VAL A 52 -7.64 16.61 -17.33
CA VAL A 52 -8.08 17.12 -18.64
C VAL A 52 -7.10 16.73 -19.74
N ASP A 53 -5.81 16.57 -19.39
CA ASP A 53 -4.73 16.26 -20.33
C ASP A 53 -4.10 14.84 -20.12
N GLY A 54 -4.68 14.05 -19.23
CA GLY A 54 -4.19 12.68 -18.94
C GLY A 54 -2.95 12.61 -18.06
N SER A 55 -2.42 13.74 -17.54
CA SER A 55 -1.27 13.78 -16.66
C SER A 55 -1.67 14.04 -15.20
N GLY A 56 -0.89 13.46 -14.24
CA GLY A 56 -1.08 13.66 -12.82
C GLY A 56 -1.98 12.63 -12.12
N ALA A 57 -2.02 12.70 -10.79
CA ALA A 57 -2.85 11.85 -9.97
C ALA A 57 -4.31 12.34 -9.97
N VAL A 58 -5.24 11.42 -10.14
CA VAL A 58 -6.68 11.67 -10.02
C VAL A 58 -7.12 11.34 -8.61
N LEU A 59 -7.67 12.31 -7.89
CA LEU A 59 -8.25 12.08 -6.56
C LEU A 59 -9.50 11.22 -6.66
N SER A 60 -9.65 10.33 -5.71
CA SER A 60 -10.79 9.43 -5.60
C SER A 60 -11.06 9.10 -4.14
N GLU A 61 -12.23 8.58 -3.87
CA GLU A 61 -12.67 8.14 -2.55
C GLU A 61 -12.75 6.62 -2.52
N GLY A 62 -12.64 6.03 -1.33
CA GLY A 62 -12.79 4.59 -1.22
C GLY A 62 -12.69 4.08 0.21
N ALA A 63 -13.24 2.89 0.38
CA ALA A 63 -13.18 2.17 1.65
C ALA A 63 -12.91 0.68 1.43
N VAL A 64 -12.23 0.08 2.38
CA VAL A 64 -12.00 -1.36 2.45
C VAL A 64 -11.98 -1.80 3.90
N CYS A 65 -12.41 -3.01 4.16
CA CYS A 65 -12.39 -3.62 5.48
C CYS A 65 -11.58 -4.91 5.44
N VAL A 66 -10.66 -5.09 6.39
CA VAL A 66 -9.78 -6.25 6.47
C VAL A 66 -9.87 -6.85 7.86
N LEU A 67 -10.16 -8.14 7.97
CA LEU A 67 -10.05 -8.88 9.21
C LEU A 67 -8.62 -9.41 9.36
N VAL A 68 -7.93 -9.00 10.40
CA VAL A 68 -6.63 -9.50 10.83
C VAL A 68 -6.83 -10.43 12.01
N GLU A 69 -6.36 -11.67 11.90
CA GLU A 69 -6.49 -12.67 12.95
C GLU A 69 -5.25 -13.57 13.03
N ALA A 70 -5.05 -14.24 14.16
CA ALA A 70 -4.02 -15.26 14.28
C ALA A 70 -4.36 -16.46 13.38
N VAL A 71 -3.34 -17.12 12.82
CA VAL A 71 -3.53 -18.23 11.89
C VAL A 71 -4.30 -19.36 12.57
N GLU A 72 -3.94 -19.67 13.82
CA GLU A 72 -4.55 -20.72 14.62
C GLU A 72 -6.05 -20.45 14.91
N VAL A 73 -6.42 -19.18 15.03
CA VAL A 73 -7.83 -18.76 15.22
C VAL A 73 -8.63 -18.95 13.93
N ALA A 74 -8.04 -18.61 12.77
CA ALA A 74 -8.66 -18.82 11.47
C ALA A 74 -8.86 -20.33 11.20
N GLU A 75 -7.85 -21.14 11.44
CA GLU A 75 -7.86 -22.59 11.26
C GLU A 75 -8.88 -23.27 12.17
N ALA A 76 -8.94 -22.88 13.45
CA ALA A 76 -9.87 -23.44 14.43
C ALA A 76 -11.35 -23.24 14.04
N ARG A 77 -11.67 -22.20 13.26
CA ARG A 77 -13.02 -21.97 12.70
C ARG A 77 -13.22 -22.49 11.27
N GLY A 78 -12.26 -23.25 10.75
CA GLY A 78 -12.34 -23.86 9.43
C GLY A 78 -12.17 -22.87 8.27
N THR A 79 -11.50 -21.72 8.49
CA THR A 79 -11.31 -20.72 7.45
C THR A 79 -9.83 -20.60 7.08
N ALA A 80 -9.50 -20.79 5.81
CA ALA A 80 -8.17 -20.52 5.31
C ALA A 80 -7.94 -19.00 5.19
N PRO A 81 -6.80 -18.47 5.65
CA PRO A 81 -6.46 -17.06 5.46
C PRO A 81 -6.31 -16.72 3.97
N MET A 82 -6.72 -15.53 3.57
CA MET A 82 -6.52 -15.05 2.20
C MET A 82 -5.05 -14.78 1.90
N ALA A 83 -4.30 -14.32 2.91
CA ALA A 83 -2.86 -14.06 2.84
C ALA A 83 -2.28 -14.01 4.26
N LEU A 84 -0.95 -14.08 4.34
CA LEU A 84 -0.20 -13.92 5.58
C LEU A 84 0.59 -12.61 5.55
N LEU A 85 0.49 -11.79 6.60
CA LEU A 85 1.37 -10.63 6.77
C LEU A 85 2.73 -11.11 7.31
N ARG A 86 3.73 -11.19 6.44
CA ARG A 86 5.05 -11.74 6.73
C ARG A 86 6.07 -10.69 7.17
N GLY A 87 5.95 -9.47 6.69
CA GLY A 87 6.90 -8.42 6.99
C GLY A 87 6.33 -7.03 6.80
N PHE A 88 6.99 -6.07 7.41
CA PHE A 88 6.63 -4.66 7.33
C PHE A 88 7.87 -3.78 7.38
N GLY A 89 7.91 -2.75 6.54
CA GLY A 89 8.96 -1.75 6.55
C GLY A 89 8.40 -0.34 6.43
N SER A 90 8.96 0.57 7.21
CA SER A 90 8.63 2.00 7.15
C SER A 90 9.90 2.83 7.30
N ARG A 91 9.98 3.91 6.56
CA ARG A 91 11.06 4.91 6.66
C ARG A 91 10.49 6.29 6.40
N GLY A 92 10.97 7.27 7.19
CA GLY A 92 10.71 8.68 6.93
C GLY A 92 11.63 9.23 5.84
N GLU A 93 11.15 10.23 5.13
CA GLU A 93 11.93 11.05 4.21
C GLU A 93 12.20 12.42 4.83
N SER A 94 13.41 12.95 4.63
CA SER A 94 13.77 14.29 5.08
C SER A 94 13.42 15.34 4.02
N VAL A 95 12.14 15.41 3.67
CA VAL A 95 11.60 16.35 2.67
C VAL A 95 10.40 17.10 3.23
N GLY A 96 10.07 18.25 2.64
CA GLY A 96 8.93 19.07 3.09
C GLY A 96 7.59 18.36 2.86
N VAL A 97 6.56 18.84 3.54
CA VAL A 97 5.18 18.33 3.38
C VAL A 97 4.75 18.43 1.90
N GLY A 98 4.13 17.37 1.39
CA GLY A 98 3.70 17.28 -0.01
C GLY A 98 4.84 16.99 -1.00
N HIS A 99 6.04 16.68 -0.51
CA HIS A 99 7.18 16.32 -1.35
C HIS A 99 7.61 14.87 -1.11
N THR A 100 8.27 14.30 -2.13
CA THR A 100 8.90 12.96 -2.10
C THR A 100 10.28 13.08 -2.73
N ALA A 101 11.28 12.46 -2.11
CA ALA A 101 12.62 12.37 -2.67
C ALA A 101 12.61 11.41 -3.87
N SER A 102 12.99 11.91 -5.05
CA SER A 102 12.94 11.12 -6.30
C SER A 102 14.04 10.06 -6.42
N ASP A 103 14.99 10.01 -5.48
CA ASP A 103 16.08 9.03 -5.46
C ASP A 103 15.64 7.63 -4.97
N GLY A 104 14.47 7.52 -4.36
CA GLY A 104 13.86 6.27 -3.89
C GLY A 104 14.58 5.58 -2.74
N ARG A 105 15.61 6.18 -2.14
CA ARG A 105 16.43 5.51 -1.10
C ARG A 105 15.64 5.16 0.16
N ALA A 106 14.78 6.06 0.63
CA ALA A 106 13.95 5.79 1.81
C ALA A 106 12.96 4.65 1.53
N TRP A 107 12.35 4.64 0.34
CA TRP A 107 11.45 3.59 -0.11
C TRP A 107 12.18 2.25 -0.24
N ALA A 108 13.38 2.22 -0.83
CA ALA A 108 14.21 1.02 -0.92
C ALA A 108 14.53 0.44 0.46
N LYS A 109 14.90 1.30 1.43
CA LYS A 109 15.13 0.89 2.82
C LYS A 109 13.86 0.34 3.49
N ALA A 110 12.68 0.89 3.18
CA ALA A 110 11.41 0.37 3.68
C ALA A 110 11.10 -1.00 3.06
N MET A 111 11.28 -1.19 1.75
CA MET A 111 11.11 -2.47 1.07
C MET A 111 12.06 -3.55 1.64
N ALA A 112 13.34 -3.24 1.78
CA ALA A 112 14.31 -4.15 2.39
C ALA A 112 13.97 -4.50 3.84
N ALA A 113 13.47 -3.53 4.62
CA ALA A 113 13.03 -3.77 5.99
C ALA A 113 11.75 -4.61 6.09
N ALA A 114 10.95 -4.69 5.03
CA ALA A 114 9.81 -5.61 4.97
C ALA A 114 10.24 -7.04 4.61
N LEU A 115 11.21 -7.19 3.70
CA LEU A 115 11.67 -8.49 3.22
C LEU A 115 12.56 -9.21 4.25
N GLY A 116 13.51 -8.50 4.87
CA GLY A 116 14.50 -9.10 5.77
C GLY A 116 13.91 -9.89 6.93
N PRO A 117 13.03 -9.31 7.78
CA PRO A 117 12.40 -10.05 8.89
C PRO A 117 11.48 -11.19 8.42
N ALA A 118 10.98 -11.13 7.20
CA ALA A 118 10.19 -12.21 6.60
C ALA A 118 11.06 -13.37 6.09
N GLY A 119 12.40 -13.22 6.10
CA GLY A 119 13.33 -14.18 5.52
C GLY A 119 13.25 -14.27 4.00
N LEU A 120 12.80 -13.19 3.34
CA LEU A 120 12.57 -13.12 1.90
C LEU A 120 13.60 -12.22 1.21
N THR A 121 13.83 -12.49 -0.05
CA THR A 121 14.66 -11.69 -0.97
C THR A 121 13.80 -11.12 -2.10
N ALA A 122 14.37 -10.29 -2.96
CA ALA A 122 13.65 -9.78 -4.12
C ALA A 122 13.20 -10.87 -5.10
N SER A 123 13.92 -11.99 -5.18
CA SER A 123 13.56 -13.13 -6.03
C SER A 123 12.33 -13.89 -5.57
N ASP A 124 11.96 -13.76 -4.30
CA ASP A 124 10.76 -14.39 -3.75
C ASP A 124 9.49 -13.56 -3.97
N VAL A 125 9.64 -12.34 -4.51
CA VAL A 125 8.52 -11.44 -4.78
C VAL A 125 7.98 -11.69 -6.18
N SER A 126 6.80 -12.26 -6.29
CA SER A 126 6.12 -12.50 -7.57
C SER A 126 5.39 -11.27 -8.11
N THR A 127 4.90 -10.40 -7.23
CA THR A 127 4.11 -9.23 -7.63
C THR A 127 4.37 -8.04 -6.71
N VAL A 128 4.46 -6.85 -7.31
CA VAL A 128 4.47 -5.57 -6.60
C VAL A 128 3.14 -4.86 -6.81
N VAL A 129 2.50 -4.45 -5.73
CA VAL A 129 1.35 -3.54 -5.78
C VAL A 129 1.88 -2.12 -5.68
N ALA A 130 1.88 -1.41 -6.79
CA ALA A 130 2.55 -0.13 -6.91
C ALA A 130 1.79 1.01 -6.20
N ALA A 131 2.54 1.94 -5.62
CA ALA A 131 2.03 3.20 -5.12
C ALA A 131 1.88 4.26 -6.24
N SER A 132 2.42 4.00 -7.41
CA SER A 132 2.36 4.88 -8.58
C SER A 132 0.93 5.27 -8.92
N SER A 133 0.73 6.59 -9.10
CA SER A 133 -0.60 7.18 -9.28
C SER A 133 -0.70 8.12 -10.50
N GLY A 134 0.38 8.24 -11.26
CA GLY A 134 0.55 9.27 -12.28
C GLY A 134 1.19 10.55 -11.74
N HIS A 135 1.52 10.62 -10.44
CA HIS A 135 2.26 11.73 -9.85
C HIS A 135 3.76 11.57 -10.17
N PRO A 136 4.38 12.45 -10.99
CA PRO A 136 5.71 12.19 -11.58
C PRO A 136 6.83 11.96 -10.55
N ARG A 137 6.77 12.60 -9.38
CA ARG A 137 7.79 12.43 -8.32
C ARG A 137 7.63 11.10 -7.59
N VAL A 138 6.40 10.73 -7.26
CA VAL A 138 6.07 9.46 -6.59
C VAL A 138 6.45 8.28 -7.47
N ASP A 139 6.05 8.32 -8.74
CA ASP A 139 6.32 7.26 -9.70
C ASP A 139 7.84 7.08 -9.94
N ARG A 140 8.58 8.20 -10.01
CA ARG A 140 10.04 8.16 -10.13
C ARG A 140 10.72 7.60 -8.88
N ALA A 141 10.27 7.99 -7.68
CA ALA A 141 10.79 7.47 -6.42
C ALA A 141 10.59 5.97 -6.30
N GLU A 142 9.39 5.48 -6.64
CA GLU A 142 9.09 4.05 -6.61
C GLU A 142 9.94 3.26 -7.61
N GLN A 143 10.06 3.73 -8.85
CA GLN A 143 10.92 3.10 -9.86
C GLN A 143 12.39 3.04 -9.41
N ALA A 144 12.90 4.12 -8.81
CA ALA A 144 14.26 4.16 -8.28
C ALA A 144 14.43 3.17 -7.12
N ALA A 145 13.48 3.11 -6.18
CA ALA A 145 13.49 2.17 -5.07
C ALA A 145 13.49 0.70 -5.54
N ARG A 146 12.62 0.37 -6.49
CA ARG A 146 12.54 -0.99 -7.06
C ARG A 146 13.84 -1.41 -7.74
N ARG A 147 14.53 -0.48 -8.43
CA ARG A 147 15.87 -0.75 -8.98
C ARG A 147 16.89 -1.05 -7.89
N ILE A 148 16.90 -0.28 -6.81
CA ILE A 148 17.86 -0.46 -5.70
C ILE A 148 17.69 -1.82 -5.04
N VAL A 149 16.47 -2.32 -4.87
CA VAL A 149 16.18 -3.60 -4.19
C VAL A 149 16.08 -4.81 -5.15
N GLY A 150 16.25 -4.61 -6.45
CA GLY A 150 16.23 -5.70 -7.44
C GLY A 150 14.82 -6.12 -7.89
N LEU A 151 13.81 -5.26 -7.74
CA LEU A 151 12.41 -5.54 -8.10
C LEU A 151 12.00 -4.92 -9.47
N SER A 152 12.94 -4.49 -10.30
CA SER A 152 12.61 -3.81 -11.56
C SER A 152 11.87 -4.70 -12.57
N ALA A 153 12.19 -5.99 -12.60
CA ALA A 153 11.59 -6.96 -13.51
C ALA A 153 10.37 -7.67 -12.92
N THR A 154 10.04 -7.42 -11.64
CA THR A 154 8.90 -8.05 -10.97
C THR A 154 7.58 -7.55 -11.55
N ALA A 155 6.65 -8.47 -11.78
CA ALA A 155 5.29 -8.14 -12.22
C ALA A 155 4.67 -7.08 -11.31
N THR A 156 3.97 -6.11 -11.89
CA THR A 156 3.49 -4.96 -11.14
C THR A 156 2.05 -4.66 -11.48
N THR A 157 1.23 -4.48 -10.46
CA THR A 157 -0.13 -3.97 -10.59
C THR A 157 -0.19 -2.51 -10.19
N PHE A 158 -1.05 -1.74 -10.84
CA PHE A 158 -1.21 -0.30 -10.65
C PHE A 158 -2.64 0.03 -10.22
N PRO A 159 -3.06 -0.25 -8.99
CA PRO A 159 -4.44 -0.05 -8.56
C PRO A 159 -4.94 1.38 -8.74
N LYS A 160 -4.07 2.35 -8.47
CA LYS A 160 -4.41 3.78 -8.60
C LYS A 160 -4.66 4.24 -10.04
N ALA A 161 -4.20 3.48 -11.04
CA ALA A 161 -4.56 3.74 -12.43
C ALA A 161 -6.04 3.42 -12.71
N ILE A 162 -6.64 2.55 -11.90
CA ILE A 162 -8.03 2.09 -12.03
C ILE A 162 -8.94 2.89 -11.10
N VAL A 163 -8.59 2.91 -9.80
CA VAL A 163 -9.46 3.51 -8.76
C VAL A 163 -9.11 4.94 -8.40
N GLY A 164 -7.99 5.47 -8.88
CA GLY A 164 -7.49 6.78 -8.51
C GLY A 164 -6.68 6.79 -7.20
N GLU A 165 -6.31 8.00 -6.76
CA GLU A 165 -5.57 8.24 -5.52
C GLU A 165 -6.54 8.48 -4.38
N THR A 166 -6.75 7.47 -3.58
CA THR A 166 -7.64 7.48 -2.40
C THR A 166 -6.89 7.77 -1.10
N HIS A 167 -5.70 8.34 -1.19
CA HIS A 167 -4.86 8.79 -0.09
C HIS A 167 -4.56 7.70 0.96
N GLY A 168 -5.07 7.83 2.20
CA GLY A 168 -4.80 6.88 3.27
C GLY A 168 -5.38 5.48 3.04
N SER A 169 -6.46 5.36 2.26
CA SER A 169 -7.07 4.07 1.92
C SER A 169 -6.44 3.38 0.71
N ALA A 170 -5.62 4.08 -0.08
CA ALA A 170 -5.09 3.59 -1.34
C ALA A 170 -4.32 2.25 -1.24
N ALA A 171 -3.46 2.11 -0.23
CA ALA A 171 -2.68 0.88 -0.07
C ALA A 171 -3.56 -0.30 0.39
N GLY A 172 -4.58 -0.05 1.21
CA GLY A 172 -5.57 -1.08 1.61
C GLY A 172 -6.40 -1.56 0.44
N ILE A 173 -6.89 -0.64 -0.40
CA ILE A 173 -7.64 -0.96 -1.62
C ILE A 173 -6.75 -1.73 -2.61
N GLY A 174 -5.50 -1.29 -2.79
CA GLY A 174 -4.54 -2.00 -3.64
C GLY A 174 -4.26 -3.42 -3.17
N LEU A 175 -4.08 -3.62 -1.87
CA LEU A 175 -3.92 -4.94 -1.27
C LEU A 175 -5.16 -5.81 -1.54
N PHE A 176 -6.37 -5.31 -1.30
CA PHE A 176 -7.60 -6.03 -1.57
C PHE A 176 -7.70 -6.46 -3.04
N GLY A 177 -7.44 -5.55 -3.97
CA GLY A 177 -7.44 -5.84 -5.40
C GLY A 177 -6.45 -6.95 -5.79
N ALA A 178 -5.25 -6.94 -5.22
CA ALA A 178 -4.24 -7.98 -5.44
C ALA A 178 -4.69 -9.35 -4.91
N LEU A 179 -5.28 -9.39 -3.71
CA LEU A 179 -5.78 -10.63 -3.10
C LEU A 179 -6.96 -11.23 -3.88
N CYS A 180 -7.87 -10.40 -4.39
CA CYS A 180 -8.97 -10.86 -5.22
C CYS A 180 -8.49 -11.36 -6.60
N GLY A 181 -7.54 -10.64 -7.21
CA GLY A 181 -6.97 -11.02 -8.51
C GLY A 181 -6.20 -12.34 -8.47
N SER A 182 -5.46 -12.62 -7.41
CA SER A 182 -4.73 -13.88 -7.24
C SER A 182 -5.66 -15.09 -7.11
N ARG A 183 -6.83 -14.95 -6.51
CA ARG A 183 -7.84 -16.02 -6.41
C ARG A 183 -8.46 -16.37 -7.76
N SER A 184 -8.74 -15.40 -8.61
CA SER A 184 -9.27 -15.66 -9.96
C SER A 184 -8.30 -16.45 -10.81
N ALA A 185 -6.99 -16.22 -10.68
CA ALA A 185 -5.96 -16.96 -11.42
C ALA A 185 -5.74 -18.39 -10.91
N ALA A 186 -6.07 -18.68 -9.66
CA ALA A 186 -5.94 -20.03 -9.08
C ALA A 186 -7.12 -20.99 -9.41
N HIS A 187 -8.19 -20.47 -10.02
CA HIS A 187 -9.40 -21.23 -10.39
C HIS A 187 -9.57 -21.39 -11.91
N GLN A 188 -8.58 -21.01 -12.70
CA GLN A 188 -8.45 -21.28 -14.13
C GLN A 188 -7.38 -22.36 -14.39
#